data_0f3fb6456f2d1977cd9b6d2587717ea8
#
_entry.id   0f3fb6456f2d1977cd9b6d2587717ea8
#
_cell.length_a   1.000
_cell.length_b   1.000
_cell.length_c   1.000
_cell.angle_alpha   90.00
_cell.angle_beta   90.00
_cell.angle_gamma   90.00
#
_symmetry.space_group_name_H-M   'P 1'
#
loop_
_entity.id
_entity.type
_entity.pdbx_description
1 polymer ?
#
loop_
_entity_poly.entity_id
_entity_poly.type
_entity_poly.pdbx_seq_one_letter_code
_entity_poly.pdbx_strand_id
1 'polypeptide(L)'
;MTKKQELAIVGGGIGGLTAALALQRAGLAVRVFEQAPELAEVGAGISLSPTAVHGLNHLGLRDVLQREAYAPEDQVVRHYQDARPLSDINRGQSLIKQYGERYYLIHRADLHDALAAAVRANDPAAIVLDHRLVSLKQQGDRVHLTFSNGKQYEVDAAVGADGSRSVVREQLFGPGDPQFTGYIAWRGLVPMAKVPPGVLNPPSGIFVG
;
A
#
# COMPACT_ATOMS: atom_id res chain seq x y z
N MET A 1 -35.41 7.04 -6.42
CA MET A 1 -34.17 6.44 -5.89
C MET A 1 -33.02 6.95 -6.72
N THR A 2 -32.16 7.79 -6.19
CA THR A 2 -30.93 8.24 -6.86
C THR A 2 -30.05 7.01 -7.10
N LYS A 3 -29.68 6.76 -8.35
CA LYS A 3 -28.75 5.68 -8.70
C LYS A 3 -27.45 5.91 -7.92
N LYS A 4 -27.01 4.91 -7.13
CA LYS A 4 -25.78 5.01 -6.37
C LYS A 4 -24.62 5.08 -7.36
N GLN A 5 -23.77 6.10 -7.23
CA GLN A 5 -22.58 6.23 -8.07
C GLN A 5 -21.66 5.03 -7.87
N GLU A 6 -21.24 4.42 -8.97
CA GLU A 6 -20.31 3.29 -8.98
C GLU A 6 -18.94 3.73 -9.50
N LEU A 7 -17.91 3.51 -8.69
CA LEU A 7 -16.53 3.88 -8.98
C LEU A 7 -15.67 2.64 -9.21
N ALA A 8 -14.83 2.68 -10.22
CA ALA A 8 -13.81 1.66 -10.44
C ALA A 8 -12.45 2.11 -9.90
N ILE A 9 -11.74 1.20 -9.26
CA ILE A 9 -10.33 1.34 -8.95
C ILE A 9 -9.57 0.26 -9.71
N VAL A 10 -8.61 0.67 -10.51
CA VAL A 10 -7.77 -0.24 -11.28
C VAL A 10 -6.48 -0.48 -10.51
N GLY A 11 -6.29 -1.70 -10.01
CA GLY A 11 -5.18 -2.14 -9.19
C GLY A 11 -5.57 -2.38 -7.73
N GLY A 12 -5.35 -3.60 -7.25
CA GLY A 12 -5.64 -4.08 -5.89
C GLY A 12 -4.44 -4.00 -4.94
N GLY A 13 -3.42 -3.18 -5.23
CA GLY A 13 -2.31 -2.93 -4.31
C GLY A 13 -2.71 -2.04 -3.13
N ILE A 14 -1.76 -1.75 -2.22
CA ILE A 14 -1.99 -0.93 -1.01
C ILE A 14 -2.69 0.40 -1.35
N GLY A 15 -2.23 1.10 -2.40
CA GLY A 15 -2.84 2.37 -2.81
C GLY A 15 -4.29 2.23 -3.26
N GLY A 16 -4.59 1.23 -4.09
CA GLY A 16 -5.95 0.98 -4.59
C GLY A 16 -6.91 0.54 -3.49
N LEU A 17 -6.48 -0.37 -2.61
CA LEU A 17 -7.30 -0.81 -1.47
C LEU A 17 -7.54 0.32 -0.46
N THR A 18 -6.53 1.17 -0.22
CA THR A 18 -6.68 2.36 0.65
C THR A 18 -7.70 3.33 0.06
N ALA A 19 -7.61 3.60 -1.25
CA ALA A 19 -8.58 4.46 -1.95
C ALA A 19 -9.98 3.85 -1.92
N ALA A 20 -10.11 2.53 -2.14
CA ALA A 20 -11.39 1.83 -2.05
C ALA A 20 -12.04 2.00 -0.68
N LEU A 21 -11.28 1.74 0.38
CA LEU A 21 -11.78 1.85 1.73
C LEU A 21 -12.20 3.28 2.08
N ALA A 22 -11.42 4.28 1.65
CA ALA A 22 -11.76 5.69 1.86
C ALA A 22 -13.06 6.08 1.14
N LEU A 23 -13.24 5.66 -0.11
CA LEU A 23 -14.44 5.95 -0.90
C LEU A 23 -15.67 5.21 -0.36
N GLN A 24 -15.52 3.95 0.07
CA GLN A 24 -16.60 3.21 0.74
C GLN A 24 -17.05 3.91 2.02
N ARG A 25 -16.12 4.44 2.83
CA ARG A 25 -16.45 5.21 4.03
C ARG A 25 -17.17 6.52 3.72
N ALA A 26 -16.92 7.11 2.55
CA ALA A 26 -17.66 8.26 2.04
C ALA A 26 -19.05 7.87 1.46
N GLY A 27 -19.45 6.60 1.54
CA GLY A 27 -20.77 6.12 1.11
C GLY A 27 -20.87 5.79 -0.38
N LEU A 28 -19.74 5.79 -1.10
CA LEU A 28 -19.71 5.47 -2.54
C LEU A 28 -19.65 3.95 -2.78
N ALA A 29 -20.22 3.50 -3.89
CA ALA A 29 -20.07 2.13 -4.34
C ALA A 29 -18.75 2.00 -5.11
N VAL A 30 -17.91 1.03 -4.73
CA VAL A 30 -16.56 0.89 -5.29
C VAL A 30 -16.32 -0.54 -5.71
N ARG A 31 -15.72 -0.72 -6.91
CA ARG A 31 -15.14 -1.98 -7.36
C ARG A 31 -13.65 -1.82 -7.61
N VAL A 32 -12.87 -2.71 -7.05
CA VAL A 32 -11.42 -2.80 -7.27
C VAL A 32 -11.16 -3.93 -8.26
N PHE A 33 -10.56 -3.60 -9.40
CA PHE A 33 -10.17 -4.57 -10.41
C PHE A 33 -8.69 -4.87 -10.31
N GLU A 34 -8.36 -6.11 -9.95
CA GLU A 34 -6.98 -6.59 -9.78
C GLU A 34 -6.64 -7.60 -10.89
N GLN A 35 -5.46 -7.44 -11.49
CA GLN A 35 -5.00 -8.30 -12.59
C GLN A 35 -4.60 -9.71 -12.14
N ALA A 36 -4.18 -9.85 -10.89
CA ALA A 36 -3.78 -11.14 -10.35
C ALA A 36 -5.00 -12.03 -10.06
N PRO A 37 -4.86 -13.37 -10.19
CA PRO A 37 -5.93 -14.30 -9.85
C PRO A 37 -6.15 -14.43 -8.35
N GLU A 38 -5.22 -13.97 -7.54
CA GLU A 38 -5.29 -13.91 -6.08
C GLU A 38 -4.60 -12.66 -5.55
N LEU A 39 -5.00 -12.20 -4.37
CA LEU A 39 -4.30 -11.15 -3.66
C LEU A 39 -3.09 -11.79 -2.93
N ALA A 40 -1.93 -11.71 -3.55
CA ALA A 40 -0.69 -12.18 -2.97
C ALA A 40 0.37 -11.07 -3.10
N GLU A 41 0.84 -10.58 -1.96
CA GLU A 41 1.95 -9.63 -1.91
C GLU A 41 3.24 -10.38 -1.54
N VAL A 42 4.26 -10.23 -2.39
CA VAL A 42 5.60 -10.72 -2.05
C VAL A 42 6.22 -9.77 -1.03
N GLY A 43 6.39 -10.27 0.19
CA GLY A 43 6.62 -9.47 1.37
C GLY A 43 8.02 -8.92 1.53
N ALA A 44 8.08 -7.60 1.71
CA ALA A 44 9.17 -6.90 2.38
C ALA A 44 8.55 -6.01 3.46
N GLY A 45 9.34 -5.57 4.43
CA GLY A 45 8.89 -4.57 5.39
C GLY A 45 8.55 -3.25 4.69
N ILE A 46 7.54 -2.57 5.18
CA ILE A 46 7.18 -1.20 4.80
C ILE A 46 7.15 -0.33 6.05
N SER A 47 7.63 0.89 5.89
CA SER A 47 7.60 1.92 6.94
C SER A 47 6.34 2.76 6.82
N LEU A 48 5.66 2.97 7.94
CA LEU A 48 4.49 3.83 8.03
C LEU A 48 4.87 5.07 8.86
N SER A 49 4.93 6.21 8.19
CA SER A 49 5.11 7.50 8.89
C SER A 49 3.88 7.82 9.77
N PRO A 50 4.00 8.68 10.78
CA PRO A 50 2.86 9.12 11.57
C PRO A 50 1.69 9.65 10.73
N THR A 51 1.96 10.32 9.62
CA THR A 51 0.94 10.80 8.67
C THR A 51 0.18 9.64 8.02
N ALA A 52 0.90 8.60 7.57
CA ALA A 52 0.27 7.40 7.01
C ALA A 52 -0.57 6.67 8.07
N VAL A 53 -0.03 6.54 9.29
CA VAL A 53 -0.73 5.92 10.43
C VAL A 53 -2.00 6.67 10.77
N HIS A 54 -1.97 8.01 10.77
CA HIS A 54 -3.16 8.83 10.99
C HIS A 54 -4.25 8.53 9.96
N GLY A 55 -3.89 8.46 8.67
CA GLY A 55 -4.81 8.08 7.60
C GLY A 55 -5.39 6.68 7.77
N LEU A 56 -4.54 5.67 8.04
CA LEU A 56 -4.96 4.29 8.25
C LEU A 56 -5.85 4.14 9.49
N ASN A 57 -5.55 4.86 10.58
CA ASN A 57 -6.38 4.91 11.78
C ASN A 57 -7.75 5.52 11.49
N HIS A 58 -7.80 6.60 10.69
CA HIS A 58 -9.06 7.18 10.23
C HIS A 58 -9.88 6.17 9.41
N LEU A 59 -9.22 5.31 8.66
CA LEU A 59 -9.86 4.23 7.90
C LEU A 59 -10.25 3.00 8.75
N GLY A 60 -10.00 3.01 10.05
CA GLY A 60 -10.40 1.97 10.99
C GLY A 60 -9.39 0.84 11.17
N LEU A 61 -8.12 1.04 10.79
CA LEU A 61 -7.06 0.01 10.88
C LEU A 61 -6.21 0.12 12.15
N ARG A 62 -6.59 0.95 13.12
CA ARG A 62 -5.81 1.17 14.35
C ARG A 62 -5.46 -0.14 15.08
N ASP A 63 -6.45 -0.99 15.33
CA ASP A 63 -6.27 -2.21 16.10
C ASP A 63 -5.37 -3.22 15.37
N VAL A 64 -5.47 -3.24 14.03
CA VAL A 64 -4.60 -4.08 13.19
C VAL A 64 -3.16 -3.59 13.26
N LEU A 65 -2.92 -2.28 13.13
CA LEU A 65 -1.58 -1.71 13.24
C LEU A 65 -0.96 -1.97 14.61
N GLN A 66 -1.74 -1.85 15.68
CA GLN A 66 -1.25 -2.12 17.05
C GLN A 66 -0.89 -3.59 17.26
N ARG A 67 -1.57 -4.52 16.61
CA ARG A 67 -1.37 -5.95 16.75
C ARG A 67 -0.25 -6.48 15.86
N GLU A 68 -0.19 -6.04 14.59
CA GLU A 68 0.66 -6.62 13.55
C GLU A 68 1.93 -5.81 13.29
N ALA A 69 1.97 -4.52 13.64
CA ALA A 69 3.09 -3.67 13.33
C ALA A 69 4.04 -3.50 14.52
N TYR A 70 5.33 -3.39 14.22
CA TYR A 70 6.35 -3.05 15.18
C TYR A 70 6.53 -1.53 15.26
N ALA A 71 6.48 -0.97 16.46
CA ALA A 71 6.72 0.45 16.74
C ALA A 71 8.12 0.64 17.36
N PRO A 72 9.16 0.98 16.60
CA PRO A 72 10.48 1.26 17.15
C PRO A 72 10.44 2.54 17.98
N GLU A 73 11.06 2.52 19.15
CA GLU A 73 11.32 3.74 19.94
C GLU A 73 12.51 4.50 19.36
N ASP A 74 13.56 3.78 18.95
CA ASP A 74 14.77 4.35 18.37
C ASP A 74 15.20 3.57 17.13
N GLN A 75 15.90 4.26 16.24
CA GLN A 75 16.54 3.70 15.06
C GLN A 75 17.96 4.26 14.97
N VAL A 76 18.95 3.39 14.86
CA VAL A 76 20.37 3.80 14.79
C VAL A 76 20.86 3.74 13.36
N VAL A 77 21.50 4.80 12.93
CA VAL A 77 22.29 4.81 11.69
C VAL A 77 23.70 4.38 12.02
N ARG A 78 24.22 3.36 11.34
CA ARG A 78 25.51 2.75 11.60
C ARG A 78 26.40 2.79 10.35
N HIS A 79 27.69 2.88 10.55
CA HIS A 79 28.66 2.73 9.49
C HIS A 79 28.71 1.25 9.03
N TYR A 80 28.71 1.04 7.72
CA TYR A 80 28.53 -0.30 7.16
C TYR A 80 29.69 -1.27 7.42
N GLN A 81 30.93 -0.78 7.59
CA GLN A 81 32.12 -1.60 7.76
C GLN A 81 32.31 -2.09 9.20
N ASP A 82 32.09 -1.22 10.19
CA ASP A 82 32.44 -1.48 11.60
C ASP A 82 31.24 -1.41 12.55
N ALA A 83 30.05 -1.14 12.02
CA ALA A 83 28.80 -1.01 12.73
C ALA A 83 28.79 0.07 13.83
N ARG A 84 29.80 0.98 13.87
CA ARG A 84 29.80 2.07 14.83
C ARG A 84 28.59 2.97 14.62
N PRO A 85 27.96 3.47 15.69
CA PRO A 85 26.84 4.40 15.56
C PRO A 85 27.31 5.72 14.97
N LEU A 86 26.54 6.24 14.01
CA LEU A 86 26.74 7.55 13.39
C LEU A 86 25.69 8.55 13.85
N SER A 87 24.46 8.08 14.05
CA SER A 87 23.35 8.93 14.47
C SER A 87 22.24 8.08 15.07
N ASP A 88 21.53 8.64 16.03
CA ASP A 88 20.31 8.08 16.59
C ASP A 88 19.10 8.86 16.07
N ILE A 89 18.08 8.14 15.65
CA ILE A 89 16.82 8.70 15.18
C ILE A 89 15.73 8.29 16.15
N ASN A 90 15.25 9.22 16.97
CA ASN A 90 14.12 8.95 17.84
C ASN A 90 12.84 8.76 17.01
N ARG A 91 12.23 7.58 17.09
CA ARG A 91 10.99 7.19 16.40
C ARG A 91 9.80 7.09 17.36
N GLY A 92 10.05 7.19 18.68
CA GLY A 92 9.06 7.03 19.72
C GLY A 92 8.36 8.32 20.13
N GLN A 93 8.57 8.72 21.38
CA GLN A 93 7.82 9.81 22.02
C GLN A 93 7.89 11.16 21.32
N SER A 94 9.01 11.47 20.66
CA SER A 94 9.17 12.72 19.93
C SER A 94 8.18 12.83 18.75
N LEU A 95 7.97 11.73 18.01
CA LEU A 95 7.02 11.69 16.91
C LEU A 95 5.59 11.74 17.40
N ILE A 96 5.27 11.03 18.49
CA ILE A 96 3.95 11.09 19.10
C ILE A 96 3.62 12.51 19.55
N LYS A 97 4.58 13.18 20.21
CA LYS A 97 4.40 14.57 20.66
C LYS A 97 4.19 15.55 19.49
N GLN A 98 4.90 15.32 18.38
CA GLN A 98 4.87 16.21 17.22
C GLN A 98 3.68 15.96 16.28
N TYR A 99 3.31 14.68 16.07
CA TYR A 99 2.35 14.27 15.05
C TYR A 99 1.11 13.56 15.60
N GLY A 100 1.06 13.26 16.88
CA GLY A 100 -0.06 12.56 17.53
C GLY A 100 -0.12 11.05 17.28
N GLU A 101 0.79 10.51 16.46
CA GLU A 101 0.80 9.10 16.07
C GLU A 101 2.20 8.50 16.11
N ARG A 102 2.28 7.17 16.21
CA ARG A 102 3.53 6.40 16.17
C ARG A 102 4.05 6.23 14.75
N TYR A 103 5.33 5.95 14.64
CA TYR A 103 5.95 5.37 13.46
C TYR A 103 5.88 3.85 13.57
N TYR A 104 5.55 3.15 12.48
CA TYR A 104 5.46 1.70 12.46
C TYR A 104 6.29 1.09 11.34
N LEU A 105 6.76 -0.11 11.59
CA LEU A 105 7.28 -1.05 10.59
C LEU A 105 6.31 -2.23 10.53
N ILE A 106 5.83 -2.57 9.35
CA ILE A 106 4.90 -3.67 9.15
C ILE A 106 5.32 -4.52 7.96
N HIS A 107 5.01 -5.78 7.98
CA HIS A 107 5.15 -6.61 6.78
C HIS A 107 4.14 -6.16 5.73
N ARG A 108 4.59 -6.01 4.48
CA ARG A 108 3.75 -5.44 3.42
C ARG A 108 2.51 -6.29 3.14
N ALA A 109 2.63 -7.63 3.24
CA ALA A 109 1.50 -8.53 3.08
C ALA A 109 0.46 -8.34 4.19
N ASP A 110 0.89 -8.18 5.45
CA ASP A 110 -0.04 -8.01 6.58
C ASP A 110 -0.86 -6.71 6.44
N LEU A 111 -0.22 -5.63 5.98
CA LEU A 111 -0.94 -4.38 5.69
C LEU A 111 -1.92 -4.54 4.51
N HIS A 112 -1.49 -5.23 3.46
CA HIS A 112 -2.32 -5.48 2.29
C HIS A 112 -3.54 -6.33 2.63
N ASP A 113 -3.34 -7.41 3.37
CA ASP A 113 -4.43 -8.31 3.81
C ASP A 113 -5.41 -7.57 4.73
N ALA A 114 -4.91 -6.73 5.63
CA ALA A 114 -5.75 -5.91 6.50
C ALA A 114 -6.64 -4.94 5.71
N LEU A 115 -6.06 -4.27 4.69
CA LEU A 115 -6.81 -3.39 3.80
C LEU A 115 -7.86 -4.17 2.99
N ALA A 116 -7.47 -5.30 2.40
CA ALA A 116 -8.38 -6.15 1.63
C ALA A 116 -9.54 -6.69 2.48
N ALA A 117 -9.24 -7.11 3.71
CA ALA A 117 -10.24 -7.55 4.67
C ALA A 117 -11.23 -6.43 5.02
N ALA A 118 -10.73 -5.21 5.26
CA ALA A 118 -11.57 -4.05 5.57
C ALA A 118 -12.47 -3.65 4.38
N VAL A 119 -11.95 -3.70 3.15
CA VAL A 119 -12.74 -3.43 1.93
C VAL A 119 -13.85 -4.48 1.77
N ARG A 120 -13.53 -5.77 1.95
CA ARG A 120 -14.51 -6.88 1.86
C ARG A 120 -15.54 -6.87 3.00
N ALA A 121 -15.18 -6.38 4.16
CA ALA A 121 -16.12 -6.25 5.28
C ALA A 121 -17.25 -5.25 4.96
N ASN A 122 -16.98 -4.22 4.17
CA ASN A 122 -17.98 -3.27 3.71
C ASN A 122 -18.79 -3.80 2.51
N ASP A 123 -18.12 -4.49 1.57
CA ASP A 123 -18.75 -5.15 0.42
C ASP A 123 -17.89 -6.36 0.00
N PRO A 124 -18.37 -7.58 0.27
CA PRO A 124 -17.65 -8.82 -0.10
C PRO A 124 -17.37 -8.95 -1.59
N ALA A 125 -18.14 -8.29 -2.46
CA ALA A 125 -17.99 -8.33 -3.90
C ALA A 125 -17.13 -7.16 -4.45
N ALA A 126 -16.62 -6.27 -3.60
CA ALA A 126 -15.89 -5.09 -4.03
C ALA A 126 -14.58 -5.38 -4.78
N ILE A 127 -13.91 -6.51 -4.47
CA ILE A 127 -12.63 -6.86 -5.09
C ILE A 127 -12.86 -7.93 -6.15
N VAL A 128 -12.53 -7.60 -7.39
CA VAL A 128 -12.70 -8.43 -8.58
C VAL A 128 -11.33 -8.80 -9.12
N LEU A 129 -10.97 -10.07 -8.98
CA LEU A 129 -9.67 -10.60 -9.39
C LEU A 129 -9.66 -11.03 -10.87
N ASP A 130 -8.48 -11.34 -11.42
CA ASP A 130 -8.28 -11.74 -12.82
C ASP A 130 -8.82 -10.72 -13.84
N HIS A 131 -8.65 -9.43 -13.51
CA HIS A 131 -9.11 -8.32 -14.36
C HIS A 131 -7.95 -7.37 -14.68
N ARG A 132 -7.12 -7.76 -15.66
CA ARG A 132 -6.08 -6.89 -16.21
C ARG A 132 -6.71 -5.86 -17.14
N LEU A 133 -6.61 -4.57 -16.82
CA LEU A 133 -7.08 -3.49 -17.69
C LEU A 133 -6.30 -3.48 -19.01
N VAL A 134 -7.02 -3.40 -20.12
CA VAL A 134 -6.48 -3.21 -21.48
C VAL A 134 -6.72 -1.78 -21.96
N SER A 135 -7.93 -1.27 -21.72
CA SER A 135 -8.25 0.11 -22.10
C SER A 135 -9.35 0.71 -21.22
N LEU A 136 -9.31 2.02 -21.09
CA LEU A 136 -10.42 2.82 -20.57
C LEU A 136 -10.76 3.92 -21.57
N LYS A 137 -12.06 4.26 -21.68
CA LYS A 137 -12.54 5.34 -22.55
C LYS A 137 -13.67 6.09 -21.86
N GLN A 138 -13.57 7.40 -21.82
CA GLN A 138 -14.69 8.23 -21.40
C GLN A 138 -15.64 8.43 -22.56
N GLN A 139 -16.93 8.18 -22.33
CA GLN A 139 -18.00 8.43 -23.28
C GLN A 139 -19.15 9.15 -22.55
N GLY A 140 -19.30 10.44 -22.85
CA GLY A 140 -20.21 11.29 -22.07
C GLY A 140 -19.84 11.32 -20.58
N ASP A 141 -20.78 10.97 -19.73
CA ASP A 141 -20.64 10.96 -18.27
C ASP A 141 -20.20 9.59 -17.73
N ARG A 142 -19.81 8.65 -18.59
CA ARG A 142 -19.45 7.29 -18.20
C ARG A 142 -18.03 6.94 -18.61
N VAL A 143 -17.40 6.06 -17.85
CA VAL A 143 -16.10 5.46 -18.15
C VAL A 143 -16.30 3.98 -18.48
N HIS A 144 -15.87 3.58 -19.66
CA HIS A 144 -15.88 2.21 -20.14
C HIS A 144 -14.51 1.57 -19.93
N LEU A 145 -14.48 0.45 -19.23
CA LEU A 145 -13.30 -0.33 -18.94
C LEU A 145 -13.34 -1.63 -19.72
N THR A 146 -12.26 -1.99 -20.40
CA THR A 146 -12.09 -3.27 -21.10
C THR A 146 -10.93 -4.05 -20.50
N PHE A 147 -11.15 -5.31 -20.16
CA PHE A 147 -10.18 -6.19 -19.53
C PHE A 147 -9.71 -7.30 -20.46
N SER A 148 -8.51 -7.85 -20.22
CA SER A 148 -7.89 -8.89 -21.06
C SER A 148 -8.69 -10.21 -21.12
N ASN A 149 -9.52 -10.47 -20.12
CA ASN A 149 -10.43 -11.63 -20.06
C ASN A 149 -11.72 -11.43 -20.89
N GLY A 150 -11.82 -10.33 -21.67
CA GLY A 150 -12.97 -9.99 -22.48
C GLY A 150 -14.13 -9.31 -21.74
N LYS A 151 -14.02 -9.15 -20.42
CA LYS A 151 -15.04 -8.45 -19.63
C LYS A 151 -15.00 -6.95 -19.89
N GLN A 152 -16.17 -6.33 -19.82
CA GLN A 152 -16.34 -4.88 -19.94
C GLN A 152 -17.21 -4.38 -18.79
N TYR A 153 -16.88 -3.18 -18.29
CA TYR A 153 -17.63 -2.50 -17.24
C TYR A 153 -17.82 -1.04 -17.60
N GLU A 154 -18.95 -0.50 -17.16
CA GLU A 154 -19.30 0.90 -17.32
C GLU A 154 -19.53 1.51 -15.93
N VAL A 155 -18.78 2.54 -15.58
CA VAL A 155 -18.79 3.18 -14.26
C VAL A 155 -18.90 4.69 -14.37
N ASP A 156 -19.21 5.38 -13.26
CA ASP A 156 -19.31 6.84 -13.23
C ASP A 156 -17.93 7.51 -13.22
N ALA A 157 -16.93 6.89 -12.59
CA ALA A 157 -15.55 7.35 -12.62
C ALA A 157 -14.57 6.19 -12.38
N ALA A 158 -13.31 6.37 -12.77
CA ALA A 158 -12.25 5.41 -12.55
C ALA A 158 -11.02 6.06 -11.91
N VAL A 159 -10.39 5.35 -10.98
CA VAL A 159 -9.14 5.72 -10.32
C VAL A 159 -8.04 4.74 -10.74
N GLY A 160 -6.95 5.24 -11.30
CA GLY A 160 -5.76 4.44 -11.64
C GLY A 160 -4.88 4.24 -10.40
N ALA A 161 -4.71 2.99 -9.99
CA ALA A 161 -3.80 2.55 -8.93
C ALA A 161 -2.99 1.32 -9.36
N ASP A 162 -2.76 1.17 -10.67
CA ASP A 162 -2.19 0.02 -11.37
C ASP A 162 -0.66 0.04 -11.45
N GLY A 163 -0.01 0.83 -10.59
CA GLY A 163 1.41 0.76 -10.27
C GLY A 163 2.33 1.46 -11.28
N SER A 164 3.60 1.08 -11.27
CA SER A 164 4.65 1.75 -12.07
C SER A 164 4.48 1.60 -13.58
N ARG A 165 3.82 0.53 -14.02
CA ARG A 165 3.49 0.26 -15.44
C ARG A 165 2.01 0.51 -15.72
N SER A 166 1.48 1.60 -15.18
CA SER A 166 0.07 1.95 -15.24
C SER A 166 -0.43 2.16 -16.66
N VAL A 167 -1.42 1.35 -17.05
CA VAL A 167 -2.17 1.51 -18.29
C VAL A 167 -3.03 2.77 -18.25
N VAL A 168 -3.62 3.06 -17.08
CA VAL A 168 -4.43 4.28 -16.88
C VAL A 168 -3.59 5.52 -17.13
N ARG A 169 -2.39 5.61 -16.56
CA ARG A 169 -1.49 6.74 -16.77
C ARG A 169 -1.10 6.88 -18.24
N GLU A 170 -0.72 5.76 -18.88
CA GLU A 170 -0.30 5.77 -20.28
C GLU A 170 -1.40 6.28 -21.20
N GLN A 171 -2.63 5.87 -20.98
CA GLN A 171 -3.76 6.30 -21.81
C GLN A 171 -4.17 7.76 -21.57
N LEU A 172 -3.99 8.28 -20.36
CA LEU A 172 -4.34 9.66 -20.03
C LEU A 172 -3.24 10.67 -20.39
N PHE A 173 -1.97 10.28 -20.28
CA PHE A 173 -0.83 11.19 -20.37
C PHE A 173 0.20 10.81 -21.43
N GLY A 174 -0.05 9.72 -22.17
CA GLY A 174 0.87 9.20 -23.17
C GLY A 174 1.90 8.22 -22.63
N PRO A 175 2.67 7.58 -23.54
CA PRO A 175 3.65 6.55 -23.18
C PRO A 175 4.75 7.12 -22.29
N GLY A 176 5.19 6.33 -21.33
CA GLY A 176 6.29 6.69 -20.43
C GLY A 176 6.79 5.45 -19.70
N ASP A 177 7.92 4.92 -20.16
CA ASP A 177 8.55 3.78 -19.53
C ASP A 177 9.30 4.21 -18.25
N PRO A 178 9.21 3.42 -17.17
CA PRO A 178 10.05 3.60 -16.01
C PRO A 178 11.53 3.51 -16.40
N GLN A 179 12.32 4.52 -16.02
CA GLN A 179 13.75 4.51 -16.28
C GLN A 179 14.48 3.83 -15.12
N PHE A 180 15.38 2.91 -15.46
CA PHE A 180 16.26 2.30 -14.48
C PHE A 180 17.27 3.34 -13.96
N THR A 181 17.26 3.58 -12.64
CA THR A 181 18.10 4.61 -12.01
C THR A 181 19.52 4.16 -11.71
N GLY A 182 19.87 2.89 -11.99
CA GLY A 182 21.16 2.28 -11.63
C GLY A 182 21.17 1.66 -10.22
N TYR A 183 20.11 1.84 -9.44
CA TYR A 183 20.01 1.28 -8.09
C TYR A 183 19.14 0.04 -8.05
N ILE A 184 19.61 -0.98 -7.30
CA ILE A 184 18.86 -2.18 -6.97
C ILE A 184 18.81 -2.32 -5.44
N ALA A 185 17.70 -2.82 -4.92
CA ALA A 185 17.55 -3.14 -3.51
C ALA A 185 17.36 -4.64 -3.33
N TRP A 186 18.30 -5.29 -2.65
CA TRP A 186 18.14 -6.66 -2.20
C TRP A 186 17.27 -6.66 -0.93
N ARG A 187 16.33 -7.56 -0.89
CA ARG A 187 15.42 -7.71 0.25
C ARG A 187 15.35 -9.16 0.66
N GLY A 188 15.27 -9.41 1.97
CA GLY A 188 15.16 -10.75 2.52
C GLY A 188 14.55 -10.74 3.90
N LEU A 189 13.99 -11.87 4.31
CA LEU A 189 13.51 -12.14 5.65
C LEU A 189 14.45 -13.16 6.30
N VAL A 190 14.84 -12.87 7.53
CA VAL A 190 15.66 -13.77 8.35
C VAL A 190 14.85 -14.14 9.59
N PRO A 191 14.63 -15.44 9.86
CA PRO A 191 14.01 -15.85 11.11
C PRO A 191 14.76 -15.30 12.31
N MET A 192 14.06 -14.71 13.27
CA MET A 192 14.66 -14.05 14.43
C MET A 192 15.63 -14.96 15.21
N ALA A 193 15.33 -16.26 15.29
CA ALA A 193 16.20 -17.26 15.93
C ALA A 193 17.57 -17.44 15.25
N LYS A 194 17.73 -16.96 14.00
CA LYS A 194 19.00 -17.00 13.26
C LYS A 194 19.79 -15.69 13.36
N VAL A 195 19.25 -14.68 13.99
CA VAL A 195 19.94 -13.40 14.19
C VAL A 195 20.88 -13.51 15.37
N PRO A 196 22.19 -13.23 15.21
CA PRO A 196 23.13 -13.26 16.33
C PRO A 196 22.74 -12.29 17.45
N PRO A 197 22.98 -12.64 18.73
CA PRO A 197 22.72 -11.74 19.85
C PRO A 197 23.43 -10.38 19.68
N GLY A 198 22.75 -9.30 19.99
CA GLY A 198 23.30 -7.94 19.95
C GLY A 198 23.32 -7.25 18.60
N VAL A 199 23.08 -7.97 17.49
CA VAL A 199 23.03 -7.35 16.14
C VAL A 199 21.87 -6.36 16.02
N LEU A 200 20.74 -6.69 16.66
CA LEU A 200 19.54 -5.84 16.67
C LEU A 200 19.39 -5.16 18.04
N ASN A 201 20.33 -4.29 18.38
CA ASN A 201 20.21 -3.44 19.56
C ASN A 201 20.58 -1.99 19.17
N PRO A 202 19.60 -1.07 19.02
CA PRO A 202 18.14 -1.30 19.05
C PRO A 202 17.67 -2.17 17.87
N PRO A 203 16.44 -2.72 17.94
CA PRO A 203 15.91 -3.65 16.92
C PRO A 203 15.58 -3.01 15.57
N SER A 204 15.88 -1.74 15.39
CA SER A 204 15.77 -1.04 14.11
C SER A 204 17.06 -0.28 13.81
N GLY A 205 17.61 -0.45 12.61
CA GLY A 205 18.87 0.19 12.22
C GLY A 205 19.00 0.36 10.70
N ILE A 206 19.83 1.32 10.32
CA ILE A 206 20.23 1.58 8.93
C ILE A 206 21.75 1.54 8.88
N PHE A 207 22.31 0.80 7.92
CA PHE A 207 23.74 0.82 7.63
C PHE A 207 24.01 1.70 6.41
N VAL A 208 24.93 2.60 6.53
CA VAL A 208 25.32 3.55 5.46
C VAL A 208 26.84 3.57 5.29
N GLY A 209 27.29 3.85 4.07
CA GLY A 209 28.70 3.94 3.72
C GLY A 209 28.96 4.90 2.58
#